data_104f29cca75232534ef9f29400773e08
#
_entry.id   104f29cca75232534ef9f29400773e08
#
_cell.length_a   1.000
_cell.length_b   1.000
_cell.length_c   1.000
_cell.angle_alpha   90.00
_cell.angle_beta   90.00
_cell.angle_gamma   90.00
#
_symmetry.space_group_name_H-M   'P 1'
#
loop_
_entity.id
_entity.type
_entity.pdbx_description
1 polymer ?
#
loop_
_entity_poly.entity_id
_entity_poly.type
_entity_poly.pdbx_seq_one_letter_code
_entity_poly.pdbx_strand_id
1 'polypeptide(L)'
;MKSAYLGMPVAATLLLVVGTAYIVTGLRSAIFVASFVLFIAFTEWWDRALITTYIMSASVIISGIIGITVGTLAAQHPVAARSMLLICDTFQTFPSFIYLIPVIMLFGVTDTSVLIAVVVYATVPATRYTIAGLQSVPPSLHDAGSMSGVNRIQRWLKIELPMSFPHIALGI
;
A
#
# COMPACT_ATOMS: atom_id res chain seq x y z
N MET A 1 -15.75 0.08 -11.43
CA MET A 1 -15.19 -0.57 -10.25
C MET A 1 -16.09 -0.45 -9.02
N LYS A 2 -16.53 0.76 -8.61
CA LYS A 2 -17.43 0.93 -7.45
C LYS A 2 -18.70 0.06 -7.52
N SER A 3 -19.36 -0.02 -8.67
CA SER A 3 -20.57 -0.84 -8.86
C SER A 3 -20.34 -2.34 -8.72
N ALA A 4 -19.15 -2.83 -9.06
CA ALA A 4 -18.80 -4.23 -8.90
C ALA A 4 -18.60 -4.62 -7.41
N TYR A 5 -18.03 -3.71 -6.62
CA TYR A 5 -17.90 -3.93 -5.17
C TYR A 5 -19.23 -3.85 -4.44
N LEU A 6 -20.08 -2.86 -4.75
CA LEU A 6 -21.40 -2.70 -4.13
C LEU A 6 -22.39 -3.83 -4.50
N GLY A 7 -22.16 -4.56 -5.58
CA GLY A 7 -22.94 -5.73 -5.97
C GLY A 7 -22.42 -7.05 -5.40
N MET A 8 -21.39 -7.06 -4.56
CA MET A 8 -20.87 -8.30 -3.96
C MET A 8 -21.81 -8.84 -2.89
N PRO A 9 -22.38 -10.05 -3.06
CA PRO A 9 -23.21 -10.64 -2.04
C PRO A 9 -22.35 -11.02 -0.81
N VAL A 10 -22.93 -10.89 0.38
CA VAL A 10 -22.28 -11.25 1.66
C VAL A 10 -21.64 -12.64 1.59
N ALA A 11 -22.33 -13.60 0.95
CA ALA A 11 -21.85 -14.98 0.81
C ALA A 11 -20.54 -15.08 0.01
N ALA A 12 -20.38 -14.31 -1.07
CA ALA A 12 -19.15 -14.32 -1.86
C ALA A 12 -17.98 -13.70 -1.08
N THR A 13 -18.21 -12.62 -0.35
CA THR A 13 -17.20 -11.99 0.50
C THR A 13 -16.79 -12.91 1.66
N LEU A 14 -17.76 -13.58 2.30
CA LEU A 14 -17.48 -14.59 3.31
C LEU A 14 -16.58 -15.70 2.76
N LEU A 15 -16.94 -16.27 1.61
CA LEU A 15 -16.14 -17.33 1.00
C LEU A 15 -14.72 -16.88 0.66
N LEU A 16 -14.55 -15.69 0.11
CA LEU A 16 -13.23 -15.16 -0.24
C LEU A 16 -12.39 -14.83 1.01
N VAL A 17 -12.92 -14.03 1.93
CA VAL A 17 -12.14 -13.50 3.07
C VAL A 17 -11.93 -14.60 4.12
N VAL A 18 -12.95 -15.39 4.45
CA VAL A 18 -12.83 -16.49 5.41
C VAL A 18 -12.03 -17.65 4.81
N GLY A 19 -12.22 -17.92 3.51
CA GLY A 19 -11.45 -18.95 2.80
C GLY A 19 -9.96 -18.63 2.74
N THR A 20 -9.60 -17.39 2.43
CA THR A 20 -8.18 -16.95 2.46
C THR A 20 -7.61 -16.99 3.87
N ALA A 21 -8.35 -16.55 4.88
CA ALA A 21 -7.94 -16.63 6.27
C ALA A 21 -7.72 -18.09 6.71
N TYR A 22 -8.60 -19.02 6.30
CA TYR A 22 -8.43 -20.44 6.59
C TYR A 22 -7.17 -21.03 5.96
N ILE A 23 -6.90 -20.72 4.69
CA ILE A 23 -5.74 -21.26 3.96
C ILE A 23 -4.42 -20.72 4.54
N VAL A 24 -4.37 -19.42 4.92
CA VAL A 24 -3.13 -18.77 5.36
C VAL A 24 -2.83 -19.00 6.84
N THR A 25 -3.85 -18.97 7.70
CA THR A 25 -3.64 -18.92 9.16
C THR A 25 -4.40 -20.01 9.93
N GLY A 26 -5.24 -20.79 9.25
CA GLY A 26 -5.96 -21.92 9.82
C GLY A 26 -7.33 -21.60 10.42
N LEU A 27 -7.95 -22.61 11.02
CA LEU A 27 -9.36 -22.59 11.45
C LEU A 27 -9.69 -21.50 12.48
N ARG A 28 -8.80 -21.26 13.44
CA ARG A 28 -9.06 -20.27 14.52
C ARG A 28 -9.22 -18.86 13.96
N SER A 29 -8.35 -18.46 13.06
CA SER A 29 -8.40 -17.15 12.39
C SER A 29 -9.59 -17.06 11.44
N ALA A 30 -9.94 -18.15 10.76
CA ALA A 30 -11.10 -18.20 9.89
C ALA A 30 -12.40 -17.96 10.68
N ILE A 31 -12.56 -18.60 11.85
CA ILE A 31 -13.73 -18.39 12.72
C ILE A 31 -13.79 -16.95 13.22
N PHE A 32 -12.65 -16.39 13.63
CA PHE A 32 -12.55 -15.00 14.08
C PHE A 32 -12.96 -14.02 12.97
N VAL A 33 -12.40 -14.17 11.77
CA VAL A 33 -12.74 -13.34 10.60
C VAL A 33 -14.21 -13.51 10.22
N ALA A 34 -14.73 -14.75 10.22
CA ALA A 34 -16.13 -15.01 9.91
C ALA A 34 -17.08 -14.30 10.90
N SER A 35 -16.75 -14.29 12.20
CA SER A 35 -17.57 -13.62 13.20
C SER A 35 -17.66 -12.11 12.97
N PHE A 36 -16.56 -11.47 12.57
CA PHE A 36 -16.55 -10.03 12.24
C PHE A 36 -17.32 -9.71 10.96
N VAL A 37 -17.15 -10.51 9.90
CA VAL A 37 -17.88 -10.29 8.64
C VAL A 37 -19.39 -10.48 8.86
N LEU A 38 -19.79 -11.49 9.62
CA LEU A 38 -21.19 -11.70 9.99
C LEU A 38 -21.72 -10.56 10.86
N PHE A 39 -20.95 -10.10 11.84
CA PHE A 39 -21.33 -8.94 12.65
C PHE A 39 -21.60 -7.70 11.79
N ILE A 40 -20.70 -7.37 10.83
CA ILE A 40 -20.91 -6.25 9.90
C ILE A 40 -22.17 -6.46 9.06
N ALA A 41 -22.42 -7.68 8.60
CA ALA A 41 -23.60 -7.99 7.79
C ALA A 41 -24.92 -7.85 8.59
N PHE A 42 -24.94 -8.27 9.86
CA PHE A 42 -26.13 -8.19 10.72
C PHE A 42 -26.40 -6.78 11.26
N THR A 43 -25.37 -5.92 11.35
CA THR A 43 -25.52 -4.55 11.85
C THR A 43 -25.88 -3.51 10.78
N GLU A 44 -26.24 -3.95 9.58
CA GLU A 44 -26.59 -3.08 8.42
C GLU A 44 -25.44 -2.14 7.96
N TRP A 45 -24.20 -2.43 8.36
CA TRP A 45 -23.01 -1.70 7.96
C TRP A 45 -22.36 -2.22 6.69
N TRP A 46 -22.98 -3.17 6.03
CA TRP A 46 -22.43 -3.87 4.87
C TRP A 46 -22.01 -2.92 3.74
N ASP A 47 -22.91 -2.04 3.32
CA ASP A 47 -22.63 -1.11 2.21
C ASP A 47 -21.47 -0.16 2.54
N ARG A 48 -21.39 0.29 3.79
CA ARG A 48 -20.29 1.14 4.25
C ARG A 48 -18.96 0.40 4.29
N ALA A 49 -18.97 -0.85 4.71
CA ALA A 49 -17.79 -1.70 4.69
C ALA A 49 -17.28 -1.94 3.27
N LEU A 50 -18.18 -2.18 2.31
CA LEU A 50 -17.83 -2.33 0.90
C LEU A 50 -17.25 -1.03 0.30
N ILE A 51 -17.82 0.14 0.62
CA ILE A 51 -17.28 1.43 0.19
C ILE A 51 -15.88 1.64 0.75
N THR A 52 -15.68 1.37 2.04
CA THR A 52 -14.37 1.47 2.69
C THR A 52 -13.35 0.52 2.06
N THR A 53 -13.72 -0.72 1.81
CA THR A 53 -12.86 -1.71 1.15
C THR A 53 -12.46 -1.27 -0.26
N TYR A 54 -13.41 -0.70 -1.01
CA TYR A 54 -13.13 -0.13 -2.33
C TYR A 54 -12.12 1.02 -2.25
N ILE A 55 -12.36 2.01 -1.36
CA ILE A 55 -11.46 3.17 -1.19
C ILE A 55 -10.07 2.70 -0.78
N MET A 56 -9.97 1.80 0.20
CA MET A 56 -8.70 1.25 0.68
C MET A 56 -7.96 0.49 -0.42
N SER A 57 -8.63 -0.40 -1.15
CA SER A 57 -8.01 -1.15 -2.25
C SER A 57 -7.49 -0.24 -3.35
N ALA A 58 -8.27 0.77 -3.74
CA ALA A 58 -7.85 1.75 -4.74
C ALA A 58 -6.66 2.59 -4.23
N SER A 59 -6.71 3.01 -2.96
CA SER A 59 -5.64 3.81 -2.34
C SER A 59 -4.32 3.03 -2.26
N VAL A 60 -4.35 1.76 -1.85
CA VAL A 60 -3.17 0.89 -1.78
C VAL A 60 -2.50 0.77 -3.15
N ILE A 61 -3.28 0.54 -4.21
CA ILE A 61 -2.74 0.41 -5.56
C ILE A 61 -2.11 1.73 -6.02
N ILE A 62 -2.83 2.85 -5.88
CA ILE A 62 -2.36 4.16 -6.35
C ILE A 62 -1.15 4.62 -5.54
N SER A 63 -1.21 4.56 -4.21
CA SER A 63 -0.11 4.97 -3.33
C SER A 63 1.11 4.06 -3.48
N GLY A 64 0.90 2.77 -3.69
CA GLY A 64 1.97 1.82 -3.98
C GLY A 64 2.70 2.17 -5.28
N ILE A 65 1.97 2.42 -6.38
CA ILE A 65 2.57 2.83 -7.65
C ILE A 65 3.36 4.13 -7.49
N ILE A 66 2.77 5.15 -6.87
CA ILE A 66 3.44 6.45 -6.66
C ILE A 66 4.65 6.28 -5.73
N GLY A 67 4.47 5.62 -4.59
CA GLY A 67 5.51 5.44 -3.58
C GLY A 67 6.71 4.64 -4.09
N ILE A 68 6.46 3.53 -4.80
CA ILE A 68 7.53 2.73 -5.43
C ILE A 68 8.26 3.56 -6.50
N THR A 69 7.52 4.29 -7.32
CA THR A 69 8.14 5.11 -8.38
C THR A 69 9.01 6.22 -7.78
N VAL A 70 8.45 7.03 -6.87
CA VAL A 70 9.16 8.12 -6.21
C VAL A 70 10.32 7.61 -5.37
N GLY A 71 10.11 6.54 -4.60
CA GLY A 71 11.14 5.90 -3.79
C GLY A 71 12.31 5.36 -4.61
N THR A 72 12.00 4.71 -5.74
CA THR A 72 13.04 4.21 -6.67
C THR A 72 13.86 5.34 -7.29
N LEU A 73 13.21 6.41 -7.71
CA LEU A 73 13.91 7.58 -8.28
C LEU A 73 14.80 8.26 -7.22
N ALA A 74 14.28 8.44 -6.01
CA ALA A 74 15.04 9.02 -4.92
C ALA A 74 16.23 8.15 -4.50
N ALA A 75 16.09 6.83 -4.47
CA ALA A 75 17.14 5.90 -4.07
C ALA A 75 18.36 5.91 -4.99
N GLN A 76 18.25 6.43 -6.23
CA GLN A 76 19.35 6.48 -7.19
C GLN A 76 20.48 7.44 -6.78
N HIS A 77 20.19 8.44 -5.93
CA HIS A 77 21.15 9.43 -5.49
C HIS A 77 21.12 9.60 -3.97
N PRO A 78 22.28 9.52 -3.28
CA PRO A 78 22.32 9.59 -1.80
C PRO A 78 21.70 10.86 -1.22
N VAL A 79 21.91 12.00 -1.90
CA VAL A 79 21.34 13.28 -1.47
C VAL A 79 19.82 13.29 -1.64
N ALA A 80 19.32 12.83 -2.77
CA ALA A 80 17.88 12.74 -3.03
C ALA A 80 17.17 11.78 -2.04
N ALA A 81 17.78 10.63 -1.77
CA ALA A 81 17.26 9.68 -0.80
C ALA A 81 17.15 10.29 0.60
N ARG A 82 18.22 10.95 1.07
CA ARG A 82 18.24 11.62 2.39
C ARG A 82 17.19 12.73 2.48
N SER A 83 17.08 13.57 1.47
CA SER A 83 16.08 14.65 1.43
C SER A 83 14.66 14.09 1.42
N MET A 84 14.41 13.04 0.62
CA MET A 84 13.10 12.41 0.56
C MET A 84 12.72 11.73 1.88
N LEU A 85 13.68 11.08 2.56
CA LEU A 85 13.44 10.49 3.88
C LEU A 85 13.08 11.56 4.91
N LEU A 86 13.76 12.72 4.92
CA LEU A 86 13.41 13.85 5.79
C LEU A 86 11.99 14.37 5.52
N ILE A 87 11.60 14.46 4.25
CA ILE A 87 10.25 14.84 3.84
C ILE A 87 9.25 13.80 4.38
N CYS A 88 9.51 12.50 4.16
CA CYS A 88 8.65 11.43 4.67
C CYS A 88 8.52 11.48 6.20
N ASP A 89 9.62 11.68 6.93
CA ASP A 89 9.61 11.79 8.39
C ASP A 89 8.76 12.98 8.85
N THR A 90 8.90 14.13 8.19
CA THR A 90 8.08 15.31 8.49
C THR A 90 6.60 15.03 8.26
N PHE A 91 6.25 14.42 7.14
CA PHE A 91 4.85 14.10 6.84
C PHE A 91 4.26 13.05 7.78
N GLN A 92 5.04 12.11 8.29
CA GLN A 92 4.58 11.11 9.26
C GLN A 92 4.37 11.67 10.67
N THR A 93 4.92 12.83 11.00
CA THR A 93 4.67 13.48 12.30
C THR A 93 3.30 14.18 12.33
N PHE A 94 2.71 14.47 11.19
CA PHE A 94 1.41 15.12 11.12
C PHE A 94 0.26 14.12 11.30
N PRO A 95 -0.79 14.47 12.08
CA PRO A 95 -2.01 13.68 12.14
C PRO A 95 -2.64 13.49 10.74
N SER A 96 -3.14 12.30 10.46
CA SER A 96 -3.67 11.95 9.12
C SER A 96 -4.80 12.86 8.62
N PHE A 97 -5.61 13.42 9.51
CA PHE A 97 -6.69 14.34 9.12
C PHE A 97 -6.22 15.71 8.61
N ILE A 98 -4.93 16.07 8.82
CA ILE A 98 -4.37 17.29 8.21
C ILE A 98 -4.42 17.21 6.67
N TYR A 99 -4.27 16.03 6.11
CA TYR A 99 -4.38 15.81 4.66
C TYR A 99 -5.83 15.87 4.17
N LEU A 100 -6.77 15.46 5.04
CA LEU A 100 -8.19 15.41 4.69
C LEU A 100 -8.83 16.81 4.63
N ILE A 101 -8.44 17.72 5.54
CA ILE A 101 -9.07 19.06 5.64
C ILE A 101 -8.95 19.85 4.33
N PRO A 102 -7.75 20.07 3.75
CA PRO A 102 -7.63 20.80 2.49
C PRO A 102 -8.37 20.13 1.33
N VAL A 103 -8.37 18.80 1.29
CA VAL A 103 -9.05 18.04 0.23
C VAL A 103 -10.57 18.21 0.32
N ILE A 104 -11.13 18.15 1.54
CA ILE A 104 -12.57 18.41 1.75
C ILE A 104 -12.93 19.85 1.39
N MET A 105 -12.09 20.81 1.72
CA MET A 105 -12.33 22.21 1.36
C MET A 105 -12.38 22.44 -0.16
N LEU A 106 -11.62 21.68 -0.94
CA LEU A 106 -11.56 21.78 -2.40
C LEU A 106 -12.64 20.96 -3.10
N PHE A 107 -12.92 19.76 -2.63
CA PHE A 107 -13.75 18.76 -3.33
C PHE A 107 -15.06 18.40 -2.59
N GLY A 108 -15.29 19.01 -1.42
CA GLY A 108 -16.44 18.68 -0.58
C GLY A 108 -16.27 17.35 0.17
N VAL A 109 -17.31 16.96 0.92
CA VAL A 109 -17.35 15.69 1.67
C VAL A 109 -17.82 14.56 0.74
N THR A 110 -16.89 13.94 0.05
CA THR A 110 -17.15 12.89 -0.94
C THR A 110 -16.22 11.70 -0.78
N ASP A 111 -16.59 10.53 -1.32
CA ASP A 111 -15.71 9.35 -1.37
C ASP A 111 -14.37 9.65 -2.09
N THR A 112 -14.42 10.53 -3.10
CA THR A 112 -13.23 10.99 -3.84
C THR A 112 -12.29 11.78 -2.96
N SER A 113 -12.82 12.64 -2.08
CA SER A 113 -12.00 13.41 -1.13
C SER A 113 -11.28 12.49 -0.16
N VAL A 114 -11.97 11.47 0.34
CA VAL A 114 -11.38 10.45 1.21
C VAL A 114 -10.30 9.68 0.47
N LEU A 115 -10.58 9.24 -0.76
CA LEU A 115 -9.60 8.52 -1.60
C LEU A 115 -8.32 9.34 -1.79
N ILE A 116 -8.43 10.61 -2.18
CA ILE A 116 -7.27 11.50 -2.40
C ILE A 116 -6.46 11.65 -1.11
N ALA A 117 -7.12 11.94 0.01
CA ALA A 117 -6.44 12.13 1.29
C ALA A 117 -5.70 10.85 1.75
N VAL A 118 -6.33 9.68 1.60
CA VAL A 118 -5.73 8.39 1.94
C VAL A 118 -4.54 8.09 1.02
N VAL A 119 -4.65 8.35 -0.29
CA VAL A 119 -3.54 8.16 -1.24
C VAL A 119 -2.34 9.03 -0.86
N VAL A 120 -2.56 10.32 -0.58
CA VAL A 120 -1.48 11.23 -0.17
C VAL A 120 -0.78 10.72 1.09
N TYR A 121 -1.55 10.35 2.11
CA TYR A 121 -1.01 9.82 3.36
C TYR A 121 -0.27 8.49 3.16
N ALA A 122 -0.86 7.53 2.43
CA ALA A 122 -0.28 6.20 2.24
C ALA A 122 0.94 6.19 1.29
N THR A 123 1.08 7.20 0.43
CA THR A 123 2.28 7.35 -0.42
C THR A 123 3.54 7.58 0.40
N VAL A 124 3.43 8.22 1.57
CA VAL A 124 4.60 8.56 2.40
C VAL A 124 5.32 7.30 2.92
N PRO A 125 4.67 6.36 3.65
CA PRO A 125 5.32 5.12 4.06
C PRO A 125 5.75 4.27 2.86
N ALA A 126 4.95 4.18 1.79
CA ALA A 126 5.32 3.44 0.59
C ALA A 126 6.64 3.95 -0.02
N THR A 127 6.82 5.27 -0.12
CA THR A 127 8.07 5.90 -0.58
C THR A 127 9.24 5.59 0.37
N ARG A 128 9.04 5.77 1.68
CA ARG A 128 10.06 5.54 2.69
C ARG A 128 10.59 4.12 2.68
N TYR A 129 9.70 3.14 2.74
CA TYR A 129 10.07 1.72 2.75
C TYR A 129 10.67 1.26 1.42
N THR A 130 10.29 1.88 0.30
CA THR A 130 10.95 1.63 -0.98
C THR A 130 12.40 2.10 -0.97
N ILE A 131 12.67 3.32 -0.47
CA ILE A 131 14.05 3.83 -0.34
C ILE A 131 14.86 2.92 0.58
N ALA A 132 14.34 2.61 1.77
CA ALA A 132 15.02 1.77 2.74
C ALA A 132 15.30 0.36 2.19
N GLY A 133 14.33 -0.22 1.48
CA GLY A 133 14.47 -1.52 0.86
C GLY A 133 15.56 -1.55 -0.22
N LEU A 134 15.58 -0.57 -1.12
CA LEU A 134 16.59 -0.49 -2.16
C LEU A 134 18.00 -0.22 -1.58
N GLN A 135 18.10 0.56 -0.51
CA GLN A 135 19.38 0.82 0.17
C GLN A 135 19.86 -0.38 1.00
N SER A 136 19.00 -1.31 1.34
CA SER A 136 19.37 -2.54 2.07
C SER A 136 20.01 -3.62 1.18
N VAL A 137 19.96 -3.46 -0.14
CA VAL A 137 20.55 -4.41 -1.08
C VAL A 137 22.09 -4.37 -0.96
N PRO A 138 22.76 -5.50 -0.69
CA PRO A 138 24.20 -5.53 -0.51
C PRO A 138 24.97 -5.04 -1.76
N PRO A 139 26.03 -4.23 -1.60
CA PRO A 139 26.85 -3.75 -2.73
C PRO A 139 27.43 -4.88 -3.58
N SER A 140 27.75 -6.02 -2.97
CA SER A 140 28.27 -7.19 -3.67
C SER A 140 27.32 -7.72 -4.76
N LEU A 141 26.01 -7.56 -4.59
CA LEU A 141 25.02 -7.94 -5.62
C LEU A 141 24.98 -6.94 -6.78
N HIS A 142 25.25 -5.66 -6.52
CA HIS A 142 25.40 -4.67 -7.57
C HIS A 142 26.65 -4.95 -8.42
N ASP A 143 27.76 -5.32 -7.77
CA ASP A 143 29.03 -5.64 -8.43
C ASP A 143 28.90 -6.91 -9.26
N ALA A 144 28.31 -7.99 -8.69
CA ALA A 144 28.04 -9.23 -9.39
C ALA A 144 27.14 -9.03 -10.63
N GLY A 145 26.10 -8.22 -10.50
CA GLY A 145 25.23 -7.84 -11.63
C GLY A 145 26.00 -7.11 -12.72
N SER A 146 26.86 -6.16 -12.34
CA SER A 146 27.67 -5.40 -13.28
C SER A 146 28.68 -6.29 -14.02
N MET A 147 29.32 -7.22 -13.33
CA MET A 147 30.23 -8.20 -13.93
C MET A 147 29.53 -9.18 -14.87
N SER A 148 28.26 -9.47 -14.65
CA SER A 148 27.46 -10.34 -15.51
C SER A 148 26.94 -9.65 -16.78
N GLY A 149 27.28 -8.39 -17.02
CA GLY A 149 26.89 -7.64 -18.21
C GLY A 149 25.40 -7.24 -18.25
N VAL A 150 24.65 -7.35 -17.13
CA VAL A 150 23.26 -6.93 -17.09
C VAL A 150 23.15 -5.41 -17.15
N ASN A 151 22.19 -4.91 -17.93
CA ASN A 151 21.92 -3.48 -18.00
C ASN A 151 21.21 -2.97 -16.71
N ARG A 152 21.12 -1.64 -16.57
CA ARG A 152 20.55 -0.98 -15.36
C ARG A 152 19.12 -1.44 -15.06
N ILE A 153 18.29 -1.59 -16.09
CA ILE A 153 16.88 -2.00 -15.94
C ILE A 153 16.79 -3.47 -15.52
N GLN A 154 17.62 -4.33 -16.14
CA GLN A 154 17.68 -5.74 -15.80
C GLN A 154 18.17 -5.95 -14.35
N ARG A 155 19.16 -5.18 -13.91
CA ARG A 155 19.64 -5.21 -12.53
C ARG A 155 18.54 -4.79 -11.56
N TRP A 156 17.86 -3.70 -11.86
CA TRP A 156 16.74 -3.23 -11.04
C TRP A 156 15.63 -4.28 -10.93
N LEU A 157 15.15 -4.82 -12.07
CA LEU A 157 14.04 -5.80 -12.10
C LEU A 157 14.41 -7.17 -11.52
N LYS A 158 15.65 -7.65 -11.74
CA LYS A 158 16.04 -9.03 -11.41
C LYS A 158 16.78 -9.17 -10.08
N ILE A 159 17.36 -8.08 -9.57
CA ILE A 159 18.18 -8.11 -8.35
C ILE A 159 17.60 -7.15 -7.31
N GLU A 160 17.58 -5.85 -7.60
CA GLU A 160 17.25 -4.82 -6.61
C GLU A 160 15.79 -4.92 -6.15
N LEU A 161 14.84 -4.97 -7.07
CA LEU A 161 13.41 -5.03 -6.76
C LEU A 161 13.01 -6.31 -6.01
N PRO A 162 13.40 -7.53 -6.43
CA PRO A 162 13.07 -8.74 -5.68
C PRO A 162 13.69 -8.77 -4.28
N MET A 163 14.93 -8.29 -4.13
CA MET A 163 15.61 -8.25 -2.83
C MET A 163 15.00 -7.20 -1.88
N SER A 164 14.54 -6.08 -2.41
CA SER A 164 13.90 -5.01 -1.63
C SER A 164 12.40 -5.26 -1.39
N PHE A 165 11.79 -6.21 -2.09
CA PHE A 165 10.35 -6.46 -2.04
C PHE A 165 9.78 -6.68 -0.63
N PRO A 166 10.44 -7.45 0.28
CA PRO A 166 9.95 -7.60 1.65
C PRO A 166 9.82 -6.26 2.39
N HIS A 167 10.79 -5.35 2.20
CA HIS A 167 10.73 -4.00 2.79
C HIS A 167 9.65 -3.13 2.13
N ILE A 168 9.53 -3.20 0.80
CA ILE A 168 8.49 -2.45 0.05
C ILE A 168 7.10 -2.88 0.51
N ALA A 169 6.88 -4.19 0.69
CA ALA A 169 5.61 -4.73 1.16
C ALA A 169 5.23 -4.29 2.58
N LEU A 170 6.18 -3.89 3.42
CA LEU A 170 5.90 -3.30 4.74
C LEU A 170 5.38 -1.85 4.66
N GLY A 171 5.60 -1.19 3.54
CA GLY A 171 5.18 0.20 3.32
C GLY A 171 3.82 0.36 2.61
N ILE A 172 3.23 -0.74 2.17
CA ILE A 172 1.97 -0.80 1.43
C ILE A 172 0.90 -1.45 2.29
#